data_b446d0544a505ebc21ad4694c77e3af4
#
_entry.id   b446d0544a505ebc21ad4694c77e3af4
#
_cell.length_a   1.000
_cell.length_b   1.000
_cell.length_c   1.000
_cell.angle_alpha   90.00
_cell.angle_beta   90.00
_cell.angle_gamma   90.00
#
_symmetry.space_group_name_H-M   'P 1'
#
loop_
_entity.id
_entity.type
_entity.pdbx_description
1 polymer ?
#
loop_
_entity_poly.entity_id
_entity_poly.type
_entity_poly.pdbx_seq_one_letter_code
_entity_poly.pdbx_strand_id
1 'polypeptide(L)'
;MKHITPSELQEKLSGGAELLLIDVREDFEHEDFNIGGKLIPLAEVLINASEIPKDVPVVVYCRKGIRSQIAIQKLEERFGFTNLINLHGGMESWKKLDSQ
;
A
#
# COMPACT_ATOMS: atom_id res chain seq x y z
N MET A 1 0.40 7.30 -12.13
CA MET A 1 0.35 6.45 -10.92
C MET A 1 -0.58 5.28 -11.15
N LYS A 2 -0.16 4.09 -10.77
CA LYS A 2 -0.99 2.89 -10.89
C LYS A 2 -1.88 2.73 -9.67
N HIS A 3 -3.09 2.26 -9.89
CA HIS A 3 -4.07 2.00 -8.83
C HIS A 3 -4.61 0.58 -8.95
N ILE A 4 -5.01 0.02 -7.80
CA ILE A 4 -5.69 -1.27 -7.77
C ILE A 4 -6.91 -1.12 -6.86
N THR A 5 -8.02 -1.72 -7.25
CA THR A 5 -9.23 -1.69 -6.42
C THR A 5 -9.13 -2.77 -5.33
N PRO A 6 -9.89 -2.63 -4.23
CA PRO A 6 -9.93 -3.68 -3.21
C PRO A 6 -10.31 -5.04 -3.77
N SER A 7 -11.29 -5.11 -4.67
CA SER A 7 -11.69 -6.38 -5.30
C SER A 7 -10.55 -7.02 -6.08
N GLU A 8 -9.85 -6.22 -6.88
CA GLU A 8 -8.71 -6.71 -7.65
C GLU A 8 -7.59 -7.20 -6.76
N LEU A 9 -7.31 -6.46 -5.67
CA LEU A 9 -6.28 -6.87 -4.72
C LEU A 9 -6.67 -8.17 -4.04
N GLN A 10 -7.92 -8.31 -3.61
CA GLN A 10 -8.41 -9.52 -2.98
C GLN A 10 -8.25 -10.74 -3.90
N GLU A 11 -8.58 -10.59 -5.18
CA GLU A 11 -8.39 -11.64 -6.17
C GLU A 11 -6.93 -12.05 -6.31
N LYS A 12 -6.03 -11.07 -6.37
CA LYS A 12 -4.60 -11.33 -6.49
C LYS A 12 -4.05 -12.05 -5.27
N LEU A 13 -4.45 -11.62 -4.07
CA LEU A 13 -4.02 -12.26 -2.83
C LEU A 13 -4.54 -13.70 -2.74
N SER A 14 -5.79 -13.92 -3.10
CA SER A 14 -6.40 -15.25 -3.09
C SER A 14 -5.78 -16.17 -4.13
N GLY A 15 -5.35 -15.62 -5.26
CA GLY A 15 -4.71 -16.38 -6.34
C GLY A 15 -3.23 -16.63 -6.14
N GLY A 16 -2.66 -16.18 -5.03
CA GLY A 16 -1.23 -16.38 -4.75
C GLY A 16 -0.31 -15.54 -5.59
N ALA A 17 -0.76 -14.39 -6.10
CA ALA A 17 0.08 -13.50 -6.88
C ALA A 17 1.28 -13.01 -6.06
N GLU A 18 2.43 -12.89 -6.72
CA GLU A 18 3.62 -12.35 -6.09
C GLU A 18 3.53 -10.84 -6.01
N LEU A 19 3.22 -10.33 -4.82
CA LEU A 19 3.20 -8.90 -4.56
C LEU A 19 3.45 -8.68 -3.07
N LEU A 20 3.86 -7.45 -2.74
CA LEU A 20 4.09 -7.06 -1.36
C LEU A 20 3.12 -5.94 -0.99
N LEU A 21 2.82 -5.83 0.30
CA LEU A 21 1.96 -4.79 0.83
C LEU A 21 2.77 -3.89 1.75
N ILE A 22 2.54 -2.59 1.66
CA ILE A 22 3.14 -1.60 2.58
C ILE A 22 2.03 -0.72 3.12
N ASP A 23 1.93 -0.67 4.45
CA ASP A 23 1.01 0.20 5.17
C ASP A 23 1.76 1.48 5.55
N VAL A 24 1.29 2.63 5.06
CA VAL A 24 1.91 3.93 5.39
C VAL A 24 1.13 4.72 6.43
N ARG A 25 0.25 4.02 7.17
CA ARG A 25 -0.49 4.62 8.28
C ARG A 25 0.39 4.65 9.53
N GLU A 26 -0.19 5.08 10.66
CA GLU A 26 0.51 5.11 11.94
C GLU A 26 0.42 3.76 12.65
N ASP A 27 1.32 3.54 13.63
CA ASP A 27 1.38 2.27 14.38
C ASP A 27 0.02 1.86 14.94
N PHE A 28 -0.69 2.79 15.56
CA PHE A 28 -1.96 2.47 16.18
C PHE A 28 -3.04 2.07 15.17
N GLU A 29 -2.98 2.62 13.97
CA GLU A 29 -3.91 2.23 12.90
C GLU A 29 -3.63 0.80 12.43
N HIS A 30 -2.35 0.48 12.26
CA HIS A 30 -1.92 -0.85 11.83
C HIS A 30 -2.28 -1.90 12.89
N GLU A 31 -2.04 -1.61 14.15
CA GLU A 31 -2.36 -2.52 15.26
C GLU A 31 -3.86 -2.77 15.36
N ASP A 32 -4.67 -1.73 15.14
CA ASP A 32 -6.13 -1.84 15.21
C ASP A 32 -6.67 -2.79 14.13
N PHE A 33 -6.23 -2.59 12.90
CA PHE A 33 -6.61 -3.47 11.79
C PHE A 33 -5.65 -3.26 10.61
N ASN A 34 -5.19 -4.33 10.00
CA ASN A 34 -4.38 -4.26 8.78
C ASN A 34 -4.66 -5.46 7.89
N ILE A 35 -4.21 -5.37 6.64
CA ILE A 35 -4.35 -6.47 5.67
C ILE A 35 -3.00 -7.15 5.41
N GLY A 36 -2.05 -6.94 6.31
CA GLY A 36 -0.73 -7.52 6.20
C GLY A 36 0.28 -6.54 5.60
N GLY A 37 1.46 -7.05 5.37
CA GLY A 37 2.55 -6.27 4.84
C GLY A 37 3.35 -5.54 5.90
N LYS A 38 4.30 -4.75 5.43
CA LYS A 38 5.20 -4.02 6.30
C LYS A 38 4.65 -2.64 6.63
N LEU A 39 4.75 -2.25 7.88
CA LEU A 39 4.38 -0.90 8.32
C LEU A 39 5.57 0.03 8.12
N ILE A 40 5.41 1.05 7.29
CA ILE A 40 6.37 2.14 7.12
C ILE A 40 5.56 3.43 7.07
N PRO A 41 5.39 4.11 8.22
CA PRO A 41 4.59 5.34 8.24
C PRO A 41 5.06 6.36 7.22
N LEU A 42 4.13 7.14 6.70
CA LEU A 42 4.42 8.13 5.64
C LEU A 42 5.65 8.99 5.96
N ALA A 43 5.77 9.45 7.20
CA ALA A 43 6.89 10.30 7.61
C ALA A 43 8.25 9.61 7.52
N GLU A 44 8.28 8.28 7.46
CA GLU A 44 9.52 7.50 7.46
C GLU A 44 9.80 6.81 6.13
N VAL A 45 8.91 6.99 5.14
CA VAL A 45 8.98 6.21 3.90
C VAL A 45 10.26 6.49 3.10
N LEU A 46 10.72 7.73 3.07
CA LEU A 46 11.93 8.08 2.33
C LEU A 46 13.18 7.54 3.02
N ILE A 47 13.22 7.61 4.35
CA ILE A 47 14.36 7.10 5.14
C ILE A 47 14.48 5.59 4.98
N ASN A 48 13.37 4.90 4.87
CA ASN A 48 13.33 3.45 4.77
C ASN A 48 13.12 2.93 3.33
N ALA A 49 13.36 3.77 2.34
CA ALA A 49 13.15 3.41 0.94
C ALA A 49 13.95 2.18 0.50
N SER A 50 15.12 1.95 1.10
CA SER A 50 15.95 0.80 0.78
C SER A 50 15.30 -0.55 1.18
N GLU A 51 14.29 -0.51 2.04
CA GLU A 51 13.57 -1.72 2.45
C GLU A 51 12.45 -2.07 1.49
N ILE A 52 12.18 -1.23 0.50
CA ILE A 52 11.13 -1.44 -0.48
C ILE A 52 11.74 -2.02 -1.76
N PRO A 53 11.36 -3.23 -2.17
CA PRO A 53 11.92 -3.82 -3.38
C PRO A 53 11.43 -3.09 -4.63
N LYS A 54 12.25 -3.12 -5.68
CA LYS A 54 11.94 -2.49 -6.96
C LYS A 54 11.57 -3.49 -8.05
N ASP A 55 11.70 -4.79 -7.76
CA ASP A 55 11.58 -5.87 -8.74
C ASP A 55 10.28 -6.68 -8.62
N VAL A 56 9.40 -6.34 -7.69
CA VAL A 56 8.10 -6.99 -7.55
C VAL A 56 7.02 -5.92 -7.39
N PRO A 57 5.76 -6.21 -7.74
CA PRO A 57 4.68 -5.27 -7.49
C PRO A 57 4.53 -4.99 -6.00
N VAL A 58 4.40 -3.73 -5.63
CA VAL A 58 4.21 -3.31 -4.24
C VAL A 58 2.95 -2.47 -4.15
N VAL A 59 1.98 -2.94 -3.37
CA VAL A 59 0.75 -2.20 -3.12
C VAL A 59 0.92 -1.40 -1.84
N VAL A 60 0.78 -0.09 -1.96
CA VAL A 60 0.91 0.84 -0.83
C VAL A 60 -0.50 1.28 -0.42
N TYR A 61 -0.80 1.17 0.87
CA TYR A 61 -2.14 1.51 1.33
C TYR A 61 -2.14 2.39 2.57
N CYS A 62 -3.24 3.12 2.73
CA CYS A 62 -3.53 3.90 3.92
C CYS A 62 -5.02 3.83 4.19
N ARG A 63 -5.56 4.74 4.98
CA ARG A 63 -6.98 4.69 5.36
C ARG A 63 -7.92 5.01 4.19
N LYS A 64 -7.64 6.09 3.45
CA LYS A 64 -8.51 6.57 2.37
C LYS A 64 -7.85 6.60 1.00
N GLY A 65 -6.57 6.25 0.92
CA GLY A 65 -5.83 6.29 -0.34
C GLY A 65 -5.10 7.60 -0.61
N ILE A 66 -5.07 8.53 0.35
CA ILE A 66 -4.42 9.84 0.18
C ILE A 66 -2.96 9.79 0.60
N ARG A 67 -2.67 9.34 1.82
CA ARG A 67 -1.29 9.22 2.32
C ARG A 67 -0.48 8.27 1.45
N SER A 68 -1.09 7.19 0.96
CA SER A 68 -0.43 6.23 0.10
C SER A 68 -0.02 6.85 -1.24
N GLN A 69 -0.85 7.71 -1.81
CA GLN A 69 -0.49 8.43 -3.05
C GLN A 69 0.67 9.39 -2.81
N ILE A 70 0.69 10.07 -1.67
CA ILE A 70 1.78 10.97 -1.30
C ILE A 70 3.09 10.17 -1.16
N ALA A 71 3.03 9.01 -0.48
CA ALA A 71 4.18 8.13 -0.32
C ALA A 71 4.73 7.67 -1.67
N ILE A 72 3.85 7.21 -2.55
CA ILE A 72 4.23 6.74 -3.88
C ILE A 72 4.89 7.86 -4.67
N GLN A 73 4.27 9.04 -4.68
CA GLN A 73 4.80 10.19 -5.41
C GLN A 73 6.22 10.53 -4.95
N LYS A 74 6.44 10.59 -3.64
CA LYS A 74 7.76 10.88 -3.08
C LYS A 74 8.79 9.83 -3.45
N LEU A 75 8.42 8.56 -3.39
CA LEU A 75 9.32 7.47 -3.72
C LEU A 75 9.66 7.46 -5.21
N GLU A 76 8.69 7.73 -6.07
CA GLU A 76 8.93 7.82 -7.51
C GLU A 76 9.87 8.97 -7.85
N GLU A 77 9.63 10.14 -7.26
CA GLU A 77 10.43 11.33 -7.54
C GLU A 77 11.86 11.22 -7.01
N ARG A 78 12.04 10.68 -5.81
CA ARG A 78 13.35 10.65 -5.16
C ARG A 78 14.19 9.45 -5.54
N PHE A 79 13.58 8.30 -5.78
CA PHE A 79 14.31 7.04 -5.98
C PHE A 79 13.94 6.29 -7.26
N GLY A 80 13.06 6.85 -8.08
CA GLY A 80 12.75 6.26 -9.39
C GLY A 80 11.98 4.95 -9.34
N PHE A 81 11.18 4.72 -8.30
CA PHE A 81 10.35 3.51 -8.25
C PHE A 81 9.36 3.48 -9.39
N THR A 82 9.15 2.30 -9.99
CA THR A 82 8.20 2.11 -11.10
C THR A 82 7.19 1.01 -10.81
N ASN A 83 7.26 0.39 -9.65
CA ASN A 83 6.50 -0.82 -9.29
C ASN A 83 5.48 -0.60 -8.17
N LEU A 84 5.21 0.66 -7.82
CA LEU A 84 4.31 0.97 -6.70
C LEU A 84 2.88 1.17 -7.21
N ILE A 85 1.93 0.64 -6.46
CA ILE A 85 0.51 0.64 -6.81
C ILE A 85 -0.29 1.15 -5.62
N ASN A 86 -1.17 2.11 -5.84
CA ASN A 86 -2.01 2.64 -4.78
C ASN A 86 -3.28 1.81 -4.61
N LEU A 87 -3.60 1.43 -3.37
CA LEU A 87 -4.90 0.80 -3.08
C LEU A 87 -5.97 1.89 -3.10
N HIS A 88 -6.78 1.89 -4.14
CA HIS A 88 -7.82 2.89 -4.34
C HIS A 88 -8.83 2.87 -3.19
N GLY A 89 -9.05 4.03 -2.59
CA GLY A 89 -9.99 4.15 -1.47
C GLY A 89 -9.46 3.61 -0.14
N GLY A 90 -8.29 2.99 -0.14
CA GLY A 90 -7.63 2.51 1.08
C GLY A 90 -8.43 1.51 1.90
N MET A 91 -8.13 1.48 3.19
CA MET A 91 -8.76 0.53 4.11
C MET A 91 -10.27 0.75 4.24
N GLU A 92 -10.76 1.98 4.08
CA GLU A 92 -12.19 2.22 4.12
C GLU A 92 -12.91 1.47 3.01
N SER A 93 -12.39 1.51 1.81
CA SER A 93 -12.97 0.77 0.69
C SER A 93 -12.77 -0.73 0.83
N TRP A 94 -11.62 -1.16 1.34
CA TRP A 94 -11.36 -2.57 1.61
C TRP A 94 -12.40 -3.15 2.58
N LYS A 95 -12.69 -2.44 3.67
CA LYS A 95 -13.64 -2.90 4.68
C LYS A 95 -15.06 -3.06 4.12
N LYS A 96 -15.41 -2.30 3.09
CA LYS A 96 -16.73 -2.40 2.47
C LYS A 96 -16.93 -3.71 1.71
N LEU A 97 -15.86 -4.39 1.32
CA LEU A 97 -15.98 -5.70 0.66
C LEU A 97 -16.63 -6.71 1.59
N ASP A 98 -16.29 -6.66 2.88
CA ASP A 98 -16.80 -7.59 3.86
C ASP A 98 -18.23 -7.28 4.30
N SER A 99 -18.75 -6.10 3.95
CA SER A 99 -20.09 -5.64 4.32
C SER A 99 -21.16 -6.02 3.31
N GLN A 100 -20.79 -6.66 2.23
CA GLN A 100 -21.70 -6.97 1.12
C GLN A 100 -22.12 -8.43 1.07
#